data_76314eebb4c7fccd9802d0c04d6dad4a
#
_entry.id   76314eebb4c7fccd9802d0c04d6dad4a
#
_cell.length_a   1.000
_cell.length_b   1.000
_cell.length_c   1.000
_cell.angle_alpha   90.00
_cell.angle_beta   90.00
_cell.angle_gamma   90.00
#
_symmetry.space_group_name_H-M   'P 1'
#
loop_
_entity.id
_entity.type
_entity.pdbx_description
1 polymer ?
#
loop_
_entity_poly.entity_id
_entity_poly.type
_entity_poly.pdbx_seq_one_letter_code
_entity_poly.pdbx_strand_id
1 'polypeptide(L)'
;MAMWNPWRGCKKCSDGCLHCYIHKGDFKRNVNTSEIVKTKDFEKPIEKLKNGNYKMKSGIVYTCFLTDFLIEEADEWRKECWEMIKERQDCTFLFLTKRIDRFMKCIPNDWNDGYDNVVVCCTIENQKNADYKLSIFKDLPIKHKCITAQPLRKCFSNLCMES
;
A
#
# COMPACT_ATOMS: atom_id res chain seq x y z
N MET A 1 1.84 -5.25 16.47
CA MET A 1 2.01 -5.20 15.01
C MET A 1 0.76 -5.80 14.39
N ALA A 2 0.04 -5.04 13.57
CA ALA A 2 -1.23 -5.47 12.97
C ALA A 2 -1.10 -5.49 11.44
N MET A 3 -1.95 -6.30 10.79
CA MET A 3 -2.09 -6.33 9.34
C MET A 3 -3.53 -6.02 8.97
N TRP A 4 -3.70 -5.15 7.96
CA TRP A 4 -4.99 -4.76 7.44
C TRP A 4 -5.00 -4.85 5.91
N ASN A 5 -5.84 -5.72 5.39
CA ASN A 5 -6.07 -5.87 3.96
C ASN A 5 -7.56 -5.66 3.69
N PRO A 6 -8.00 -4.41 3.44
CA PRO A 6 -9.42 -4.08 3.24
C PRO A 6 -10.01 -4.75 2.01
N TRP A 7 -9.17 -5.10 1.03
CA TRP A 7 -9.52 -5.93 -0.12
C TRP A 7 -8.44 -6.97 -0.38
N ARG A 8 -8.76 -7.93 -1.20
CA ARG A 8 -7.84 -8.93 -1.73
C ARG A 8 -7.86 -8.90 -3.25
N GLY A 9 -6.88 -9.54 -3.85
CA GLY A 9 -6.66 -9.56 -5.28
C GLY A 9 -5.73 -8.43 -5.73
N CYS A 10 -5.05 -8.64 -6.85
CA CYS A 10 -4.13 -7.68 -7.43
C CYS A 10 -3.95 -7.94 -8.92
N LYS A 11 -3.93 -6.89 -9.72
CA LYS A 11 -3.57 -6.96 -11.14
C LYS A 11 -2.08 -6.67 -11.33
N LYS A 12 -1.46 -7.39 -12.26
CA LYS A 12 -0.06 -7.16 -12.60
C LYS A 12 0.12 -5.79 -13.25
N CYS A 13 1.10 -5.00 -12.82
CA CYS A 13 1.39 -3.67 -13.35
C CYS A 13 2.87 -3.44 -13.67
N SER A 14 3.75 -4.40 -13.34
CA SER A 14 5.19 -4.30 -13.60
C SER A 14 5.81 -5.68 -13.82
N ASP A 15 7.04 -5.71 -14.31
CA ASP A 15 7.80 -6.95 -14.54
C ASP A 15 7.98 -7.77 -13.25
N GLY A 16 8.15 -7.09 -12.11
CA GLY A 16 8.25 -7.74 -10.80
C GLY A 16 6.99 -8.50 -10.39
N CYS A 17 5.82 -8.15 -10.94
CA CYS A 17 4.57 -8.85 -10.68
C CYS A 17 4.55 -10.28 -11.27
N LEU A 18 5.40 -10.60 -12.26
CA LEU A 18 5.54 -11.95 -12.80
C LEU A 18 6.05 -12.95 -11.75
N HIS A 19 6.79 -12.45 -10.76
CA HIS A 19 7.38 -13.27 -9.69
C HIS A 19 6.73 -13.01 -8.32
N CYS A 20 5.61 -12.29 -8.30
CA CYS A 20 4.91 -11.94 -7.08
C CYS A 20 4.45 -13.21 -6.33
N TYR A 21 4.79 -13.27 -5.05
CA TYR A 21 4.44 -14.40 -4.18
C TYR A 21 2.92 -14.54 -3.99
N ILE A 22 2.17 -13.44 -4.08
CA ILE A 22 0.70 -13.45 -3.99
C ILE A 22 0.12 -14.23 -5.18
N HIS A 23 0.48 -13.84 -6.42
CA HIS A 23 0.02 -14.56 -7.62
C HIS A 23 0.41 -16.04 -7.61
N LYS A 24 1.63 -16.36 -7.16
CA LYS A 24 2.08 -17.76 -7.02
C LYS A 24 1.29 -18.53 -5.96
N GLY A 25 1.01 -17.88 -4.83
CA GLY A 25 0.24 -18.48 -3.73
C GLY A 25 -1.22 -18.71 -4.09
N ASP A 26 -1.85 -17.75 -4.76
CA ASP A 26 -3.24 -17.84 -5.21
C ASP A 26 -3.40 -18.89 -6.30
N PHE A 27 -2.47 -18.96 -7.25
CA PHE A 27 -2.45 -20.01 -8.26
C PHE A 27 -2.45 -21.42 -7.64
N LYS A 28 -1.60 -21.65 -6.62
CA LYS A 28 -1.56 -22.93 -5.89
C LYS A 28 -2.87 -23.28 -5.17
N ARG A 29 -3.65 -22.27 -4.78
CA ARG A 29 -4.93 -22.40 -4.07
C ARG A 29 -6.14 -22.37 -5.01
N ASN A 30 -5.91 -22.28 -6.31
CA ASN A 30 -6.94 -22.12 -7.34
C ASN A 30 -7.82 -20.86 -7.10
N VAL A 31 -7.21 -19.77 -6.68
CA VAL A 31 -7.86 -18.46 -6.44
C VAL A 31 -7.52 -17.51 -7.58
N ASN A 32 -8.52 -16.83 -8.12
CA ASN A 32 -8.34 -15.81 -9.13
C ASN A 32 -7.81 -14.52 -8.49
N THR A 33 -6.50 -14.29 -8.56
CA THR A 33 -5.86 -13.08 -8.00
C THR A 33 -6.31 -11.79 -8.69
N SER A 34 -6.76 -11.86 -9.95
CA SER A 34 -7.18 -10.66 -10.70
C SER A 34 -8.57 -10.15 -10.30
N GLU A 35 -9.32 -10.91 -9.52
CA GLU A 35 -10.60 -10.51 -8.95
C GLU A 35 -10.37 -9.72 -7.66
N ILE A 36 -10.73 -8.43 -7.69
CA ILE A 36 -10.57 -7.54 -6.55
C ILE A 36 -11.88 -7.51 -5.77
N VAL A 37 -11.83 -7.92 -4.50
CA VAL A 37 -13.02 -8.01 -3.64
C VAL A 37 -12.74 -7.46 -2.24
N LYS A 38 -13.74 -6.79 -1.63
CA LYS A 38 -13.69 -6.39 -0.22
C LYS A 38 -13.51 -7.62 0.67
N THR A 39 -12.71 -7.51 1.71
CA THR A 39 -12.56 -8.57 2.72
C THR A 39 -13.51 -8.34 3.89
N LYS A 40 -13.72 -9.37 4.70
CA LYS A 40 -14.42 -9.26 5.99
C LYS A 40 -13.70 -8.34 6.98
N ASP A 41 -12.40 -8.10 6.77
CA ASP A 41 -11.57 -7.26 7.62
C ASP A 41 -11.56 -5.78 7.16
N PHE A 42 -12.51 -5.39 6.29
CA PHE A 42 -12.54 -4.04 5.70
C PHE A 42 -12.58 -2.95 6.77
N GLU A 43 -13.45 -3.08 7.77
CA GLU A 43 -13.64 -2.12 8.85
C GLU A 43 -12.76 -2.39 10.08
N LYS A 44 -11.82 -3.33 9.99
CA LYS A 44 -10.98 -3.78 11.11
C LYS A 44 -10.30 -2.64 11.90
N PRO A 45 -9.84 -1.54 11.29
CA PRO A 45 -9.25 -0.44 12.06
C PRO A 45 -10.20 0.19 13.06
N ILE A 46 -11.48 0.29 12.74
CA ILE A 46 -12.51 0.98 13.54
C ILE A 46 -13.43 0.02 14.30
N GLU A 47 -13.25 -1.29 14.17
CA GLU A 47 -14.03 -2.26 14.96
C GLU A 47 -13.82 -2.06 16.46
N LYS A 48 -14.92 -1.99 17.21
CA LYS A 48 -14.90 -1.78 18.66
C LYS A 48 -15.33 -3.04 19.44
N LEU A 49 -14.77 -3.16 20.61
CA LEU A 49 -15.20 -4.10 21.65
C LEU A 49 -16.46 -3.57 22.35
N LYS A 50 -17.12 -4.41 23.15
CA LYS A 50 -18.31 -4.02 23.95
C LYS A 50 -18.04 -2.86 24.91
N ASN A 51 -16.79 -2.68 25.35
CA ASN A 51 -16.36 -1.59 26.23
C ASN A 51 -16.01 -0.27 25.48
N GLY A 52 -16.23 -0.21 24.16
CA GLY A 52 -15.98 0.96 23.32
C GLY A 52 -14.54 1.09 22.81
N ASN A 53 -13.59 0.31 23.29
CA ASN A 53 -12.21 0.33 22.82
C ASN A 53 -12.08 -0.33 21.44
N TYR A 54 -11.13 0.13 20.63
CA TYR A 54 -10.83 -0.54 19.35
C TYR A 54 -10.27 -1.94 19.57
N LYS A 55 -10.72 -2.91 18.77
CA LYS A 55 -10.16 -4.27 18.75
C LYS A 55 -8.72 -4.26 18.27
N MET A 56 -8.44 -3.46 17.23
CA MET A 56 -7.07 -3.27 16.72
C MET A 56 -6.31 -2.37 17.68
N LYS A 57 -5.22 -2.88 18.25
CA LYS A 57 -4.33 -2.12 19.13
C LYS A 57 -3.57 -1.04 18.33
N SER A 58 -3.20 0.04 19.02
CA SER A 58 -2.33 1.09 18.50
C SER A 58 -0.97 0.57 18.03
N GLY A 59 -0.31 1.32 17.16
CA GLY A 59 1.00 1.02 16.62
C GLY A 59 1.02 0.86 15.09
N ILE A 60 2.04 0.17 14.56
CA ILE A 60 2.21 0.01 13.11
C ILE A 60 1.20 -0.99 12.54
N VAL A 61 0.49 -0.55 11.49
CA VAL A 61 -0.47 -1.35 10.72
C VAL A 61 0.05 -1.52 9.30
N TYR A 62 0.44 -2.74 8.96
CA TYR A 62 0.81 -3.10 7.60
C TYR A 62 -0.43 -3.21 6.73
N THR A 63 -0.57 -2.27 5.80
CA THR A 63 -1.78 -2.08 5.00
C THR A 63 -1.57 -2.57 3.57
N CYS A 64 -2.49 -3.39 3.06
CA CYS A 64 -2.48 -3.90 1.68
C CYS A 64 -1.19 -4.67 1.30
N PHE A 65 -0.62 -5.44 2.21
CA PHE A 65 0.55 -6.29 1.91
C PHE A 65 0.21 -7.50 1.02
N LEU A 66 -1.08 -7.84 0.90
CA LEU A 66 -1.58 -8.91 0.01
C LEU A 66 -2.22 -8.38 -1.29
N THR A 67 -2.11 -7.06 -1.51
CA THR A 67 -2.68 -6.36 -2.67
C THR A 67 -1.89 -5.07 -2.92
N ASP A 68 -2.48 -4.07 -3.57
CA ASP A 68 -1.91 -2.73 -3.70
C ASP A 68 -2.96 -1.70 -3.26
N PHE A 69 -2.58 -0.77 -2.37
CA PHE A 69 -3.51 0.23 -1.85
C PHE A 69 -4.00 1.20 -2.92
N LEU A 70 -3.21 1.42 -3.98
CA LEU A 70 -3.54 2.33 -5.08
C LEU A 70 -4.17 1.63 -6.30
N ILE A 71 -4.65 0.39 -6.14
CA ILE A 71 -5.30 -0.34 -7.23
C ILE A 71 -6.61 0.35 -7.65
N GLU A 72 -6.88 0.39 -8.96
CA GLU A 72 -7.97 1.16 -9.56
C GLU A 72 -9.35 0.68 -9.13
N GLU A 73 -9.53 -0.63 -9.07
CA GLU A 73 -10.79 -1.26 -8.73
C GLU A 73 -11.26 -0.95 -7.29
N ALA A 74 -10.36 -0.46 -6.45
CA ALA A 74 -10.66 -0.10 -5.05
C ALA A 74 -10.86 1.41 -4.86
N ASP A 75 -10.94 2.23 -5.92
CA ASP A 75 -10.99 3.69 -5.82
C ASP A 75 -12.15 4.16 -4.92
N GLU A 76 -13.35 3.58 -5.05
CA GLU A 76 -14.49 3.94 -4.21
C GLU A 76 -14.32 3.47 -2.75
N TRP A 77 -13.80 2.28 -2.56
CA TRP A 77 -13.57 1.73 -1.20
C TRP A 77 -12.43 2.45 -0.47
N ARG A 78 -11.46 2.96 -1.21
CA ARG A 78 -10.32 3.70 -0.64
C ARG A 78 -10.75 4.97 0.08
N LYS A 79 -11.84 5.62 -0.37
CA LYS A 79 -12.41 6.79 0.30
C LYS A 79 -12.77 6.49 1.75
N GLU A 80 -13.48 5.37 1.96
CA GLU A 80 -13.82 4.89 3.31
C GLU A 80 -12.56 4.54 4.13
N CYS A 81 -11.55 3.95 3.48
CA CYS A 81 -10.28 3.62 4.14
C CYS A 81 -9.54 4.87 4.64
N TRP A 82 -9.56 5.97 3.89
CA TRP A 82 -8.95 7.23 4.34
C TRP A 82 -9.63 7.80 5.58
N GLU A 83 -10.97 7.71 5.68
CA GLU A 83 -11.69 8.13 6.88
C GLU A 83 -11.32 7.28 8.10
N MET A 84 -11.20 5.95 7.92
CA MET A 84 -10.72 5.06 8.99
C MET A 84 -9.30 5.37 9.43
N ILE A 85 -8.41 5.70 8.50
CA ILE A 85 -7.02 6.11 8.78
C ILE A 85 -6.99 7.42 9.57
N LYS A 86 -7.83 8.38 9.21
CA LYS A 86 -7.96 9.65 9.95
C LYS A 86 -8.49 9.46 11.37
N GLU A 87 -9.44 8.56 11.56
CA GLU A 87 -9.99 8.24 12.89
C GLU A 87 -8.94 7.63 13.81
N ARG A 88 -8.00 6.85 13.26
CA ARG A 88 -7.01 6.06 14.01
C ARG A 88 -5.64 6.73 14.08
N GLN A 89 -5.58 7.92 14.66
CA GLN A 89 -4.31 8.67 14.87
C GLN A 89 -3.33 7.97 15.84
N ASP A 90 -3.79 6.99 16.59
CA ASP A 90 -2.99 6.13 17.45
C ASP A 90 -2.28 5.00 16.69
N CYS A 91 -2.57 4.85 15.39
CA CYS A 91 -1.96 3.88 14.50
C CYS A 91 -1.16 4.56 13.38
N THR A 92 -0.04 3.94 12.99
CA THR A 92 0.71 4.34 11.79
C THR A 92 0.44 3.34 10.69
N PHE A 93 -0.19 3.78 9.60
CA PHE A 93 -0.52 2.93 8.44
C PHE A 93 0.59 2.97 7.42
N LEU A 94 1.21 1.82 7.18
CA LEU A 94 2.28 1.67 6.20
C LEU A 94 1.78 0.79 5.05
N PHE A 95 1.81 1.31 3.82
CA PHE A 95 1.47 0.53 2.64
C PHE A 95 2.56 0.55 1.57
N LEU A 96 2.65 -0.56 0.85
CA LEU A 96 3.54 -0.73 -0.29
C LEU A 96 2.75 -0.52 -1.57
N THR A 97 3.33 0.20 -2.54
CA THR A 97 2.70 0.34 -3.84
C THR A 97 3.71 0.24 -4.99
N LYS A 98 3.25 -0.37 -6.07
CA LYS A 98 3.92 -0.35 -7.38
C LYS A 98 3.30 0.67 -8.34
N ARG A 99 2.21 1.35 -7.90
CA ARG A 99 1.40 2.28 -8.69
C ARG A 99 1.53 3.71 -8.20
N ILE A 100 2.76 4.14 -7.91
CA ILE A 100 3.01 5.47 -7.33
C ILE A 100 2.54 6.62 -8.24
N ASP A 101 2.50 6.39 -9.54
CA ASP A 101 1.96 7.29 -10.56
C ASP A 101 0.47 7.61 -10.40
N ARG A 102 -0.28 6.73 -9.70
CA ARG A 102 -1.69 6.97 -9.38
C ARG A 102 -1.91 7.73 -8.07
N PHE A 103 -0.86 7.99 -7.30
CA PHE A 103 -0.97 8.51 -5.93
C PHE A 103 -1.89 9.74 -5.85
N MET A 104 -1.66 10.75 -6.68
CA MET A 104 -2.43 12.00 -6.67
C MET A 104 -3.93 11.82 -6.98
N LYS A 105 -4.30 10.75 -7.68
CA LYS A 105 -5.72 10.41 -7.94
C LYS A 105 -6.38 9.67 -6.77
N CYS A 106 -5.56 9.13 -5.86
CA CYS A 106 -5.98 8.21 -4.80
C CYS A 106 -6.06 8.86 -3.43
N ILE A 107 -5.53 10.08 -3.27
CA ILE A 107 -5.54 10.82 -2.01
C ILE A 107 -6.87 11.55 -1.79
N PRO A 108 -7.30 11.77 -0.54
CA PRO A 108 -8.47 12.56 -0.22
C PRO A 108 -8.21 14.06 -0.39
N ASN A 109 -9.29 14.86 -0.50
CA ASN A 109 -9.19 16.30 -0.73
C ASN A 109 -8.46 17.06 0.39
N ASP A 110 -8.50 16.54 1.60
CA ASP A 110 -7.87 17.10 2.79
C ASP A 110 -6.47 16.53 3.07
N TRP A 111 -5.84 15.89 2.08
CA TRP A 111 -4.51 15.31 2.20
C TRP A 111 -3.42 16.34 2.49
N ASN A 112 -3.49 17.53 1.88
CA ASN A 112 -2.50 18.60 1.98
C ASN A 112 -1.08 18.12 1.63
N ASP A 113 -0.15 18.20 2.60
CA ASP A 113 1.23 17.72 2.50
C ASP A 113 1.43 16.28 3.04
N GLY A 114 0.35 15.64 3.46
CA GLY A 114 0.32 14.26 3.95
C GLY A 114 -0.15 14.11 5.39
N TYR A 115 -0.73 12.97 5.70
CA TYR A 115 -1.12 12.60 7.06
C TYR A 115 0.09 12.14 7.87
N ASP A 116 0.17 12.55 9.15
CA ASP A 116 1.28 12.22 10.05
C ASP A 116 1.35 10.72 10.37
N ASN A 117 0.22 10.04 10.26
CA ASN A 117 0.10 8.62 10.57
C ASN A 117 0.12 7.70 9.33
N VAL A 118 0.61 8.21 8.18
CA VAL A 118 0.72 7.42 6.95
C VAL A 118 2.16 7.36 6.44
N VAL A 119 2.64 6.15 6.21
CA VAL A 119 3.93 5.87 5.55
C VAL A 119 3.68 5.24 4.19
N VAL A 120 4.16 5.87 3.14
CA VAL A 120 4.05 5.36 1.76
C VAL A 120 5.38 4.78 1.32
N CYS A 121 5.38 3.48 1.01
CA CYS A 121 6.55 2.78 0.48
C CYS A 121 6.41 2.56 -1.03
N CYS A 122 7.23 3.25 -1.81
CA CYS A 122 7.34 3.03 -3.25
C CYS A 122 8.16 1.75 -3.52
N THR A 123 7.58 0.79 -4.23
CA THR A 123 8.25 -0.47 -4.57
C THR A 123 8.91 -0.36 -5.94
N ILE A 124 10.21 -0.65 -5.97
CA ILE A 124 11.04 -0.71 -7.18
C ILE A 124 11.60 -2.13 -7.36
N GLU A 125 11.77 -2.57 -8.62
CA GLU A 125 12.20 -3.94 -8.91
C GLU A 125 13.45 -4.02 -9.81
N ASN A 126 13.74 -2.96 -10.54
CA ASN A 126 14.90 -2.82 -11.45
C ASN A 126 15.19 -1.34 -11.68
N GLN A 127 16.31 -1.03 -12.33
CA GLN A 127 16.76 0.35 -12.60
C GLN A 127 15.70 1.16 -13.38
N LYS A 128 15.11 0.60 -14.43
CA LYS A 128 14.09 1.28 -15.25
C LYS A 128 12.89 1.73 -14.41
N ASN A 129 12.40 0.84 -13.52
CA ASN A 129 11.31 1.17 -12.61
C ASN A 129 11.72 2.17 -11.53
N ALA A 130 12.97 2.10 -11.06
CA ALA A 130 13.52 3.07 -10.12
C ALA A 130 13.55 4.47 -10.75
N ASP A 131 14.14 4.61 -11.93
CA ASP A 131 14.26 5.89 -12.64
C ASP A 131 12.89 6.54 -12.87
N TYR A 132 11.91 5.76 -13.30
CA TYR A 132 10.55 6.23 -13.53
C TYR A 132 9.82 6.57 -12.23
N LYS A 133 9.74 5.63 -11.30
CA LYS A 133 8.91 5.78 -10.09
C LYS A 133 9.49 6.76 -9.10
N LEU A 134 10.82 6.79 -8.92
CA LEU A 134 11.44 7.68 -7.94
C LEU A 134 11.45 9.14 -8.42
N SER A 135 11.50 9.38 -9.75
CA SER A 135 11.34 10.73 -10.30
C SER A 135 9.97 11.33 -9.94
N ILE A 136 8.92 10.52 -9.91
CA ILE A 136 7.58 10.94 -9.49
C ILE A 136 7.53 11.05 -7.95
N PHE A 137 7.97 9.99 -7.27
CA PHE A 137 7.81 9.84 -5.81
C PHE A 137 8.47 10.95 -5.00
N LYS A 138 9.62 11.46 -5.43
CA LYS A 138 10.34 12.54 -4.73
C LYS A 138 9.49 13.79 -4.56
N ASP A 139 8.69 14.14 -5.58
CA ASP A 139 7.93 15.39 -5.64
C ASP A 139 6.49 15.26 -5.09
N LEU A 140 6.06 14.05 -4.71
CA LEU A 140 4.74 13.85 -4.13
C LEU A 140 4.62 14.43 -2.71
N PRO A 141 3.46 14.99 -2.33
CA PRO A 141 3.20 15.52 -0.99
C PRO A 141 3.01 14.39 0.03
N ILE A 142 4.08 13.75 0.44
CA ILE A 142 4.09 12.62 1.37
C ILE A 142 5.09 12.93 2.47
N LYS A 143 4.63 12.98 3.72
CA LYS A 143 5.49 13.24 4.89
C LYS A 143 6.46 12.12 5.18
N HIS A 144 6.01 10.88 5.14
CA HIS A 144 6.83 9.72 5.48
C HIS A 144 6.99 8.81 4.26
N LYS A 145 8.12 8.98 3.58
CA LYS A 145 8.49 8.23 2.37
C LYS A 145 9.39 7.06 2.70
N CYS A 146 9.13 5.91 2.08
CA CYS A 146 9.95 4.72 2.15
C CYS A 146 10.15 4.14 0.75
N ILE A 147 11.28 3.50 0.51
CA ILE A 147 11.56 2.77 -0.72
C ILE A 147 11.76 1.30 -0.37
N THR A 148 11.09 0.43 -1.13
CA THR A 148 11.24 -1.02 -0.99
C THR A 148 11.69 -1.61 -2.32
N ALA A 149 12.83 -2.32 -2.33
CA ALA A 149 13.36 -2.99 -3.50
C ALA A 149 12.95 -4.47 -3.50
N GLN A 150 11.81 -4.82 -4.11
CA GLN A 150 11.26 -6.18 -4.13
C GLN A 150 10.38 -6.49 -5.35
N PRO A 151 10.56 -7.68 -5.98
CA PRO A 151 11.76 -8.53 -5.93
C PRO A 151 12.91 -7.87 -6.71
N LEU A 152 14.11 -7.91 -6.16
CA LEU A 152 15.31 -7.48 -6.89
C LEU A 152 15.60 -8.46 -8.03
N ARG A 153 15.57 -7.97 -9.27
CA ARG A 153 15.80 -8.79 -10.46
C ARG A 153 17.13 -8.55 -11.15
N LYS A 154 17.75 -7.37 -10.89
CA LYS A 154 19.10 -6.98 -11.35
C LYS A 154 19.66 -5.98 -10.35
N CYS A 155 20.98 -5.92 -10.19
CA CYS A 155 21.63 -4.88 -9.40
C CYS A 155 21.29 -3.50 -9.96
N PHE A 156 21.10 -2.53 -9.08
CA PHE A 156 20.99 -1.12 -9.44
C PHE A 156 22.40 -0.61 -9.74
N SER A 157 22.63 -0.11 -10.93
CA SER A 157 23.95 0.38 -11.35
C SER A 157 24.35 1.73 -10.74
N ASN A 158 23.39 2.49 -10.17
CA ASN A 158 23.61 3.86 -9.70
C ASN A 158 22.76 4.26 -8.49
N LEU A 159 22.65 3.39 -7.48
CA LEU A 159 22.13 3.82 -6.17
C LEU A 159 23.30 4.29 -5.29
N CYS A 160 24.06 5.29 -5.77
CA CYS A 160 24.81 6.14 -4.87
C CYS A 160 23.81 7.07 -4.18
N MET A 161 23.53 6.80 -2.91
CA MET A 161 22.90 7.75 -2.04
C MET A 161 23.93 8.88 -1.82
N GLU A 162 23.71 10.01 -2.47
CA GLU A 162 24.33 11.24 -2.03
C GLU A 162 23.69 11.59 -0.68
N SER A 163 24.53 11.53 0.34
CA SER A 163 24.25 11.90 1.71
C SER A 163 24.01 13.39 1.85
#